data_910cd52198b774fb998daebb4da5809d
#
_entry.id   910cd52198b774fb998daebb4da5809d
#
_cell.length_a   1.000
_cell.length_b   1.000
_cell.length_c   1.000
_cell.angle_alpha   90.00
_cell.angle_beta   90.00
_cell.angle_gamma   90.00
#
_symmetry.space_group_name_H-M   'P 1'
#
loop_
_entity.id
_entity.type
_entity.pdbx_description
1 polymer ?
#
loop_
_entity_poly.entity_id
_entity_poly.type
_entity_poly.pdbx_seq_one_letter_code
_entity_poly.pdbx_strand_id
1 'polypeptide(L)'
;DKGYAVGVNNLLEYTMLLLPSEEYMDGSTRKTRVVFPREAIRELISNMVMHQDLSSNGYPPRIEIYDDRIEFTNAGSPVIGIDRFLDSNMSRNPKLARLMHFMKLAEERGMGIDRVESECERNYLPSPVIKHNDGITSITVFDHKTLRQFNSNDRVNLVYMHCCFQYVNHSPMTNESLRSRFAEGVLSSTVASRWINEALEFGIIRPFDPNSKSKRHASYVPKWA
;
A
#
# COMPACT_ATOMS: atom_id res chain seq x y z
N ASP A 1 20.94 3.48 -22.96
CA ASP A 1 20.38 2.18 -22.57
C ASP A 1 21.26 1.54 -21.49
N LYS A 2 20.87 1.77 -20.24
CA LYS A 2 21.70 1.33 -19.09
C LYS A 2 21.16 0.07 -18.40
N GLY A 3 20.05 -0.49 -18.88
CA GLY A 3 19.39 -1.65 -18.29
C GLY A 3 18.82 -1.40 -16.90
N TYR A 4 18.10 -2.37 -16.34
CA TYR A 4 17.41 -2.25 -15.06
C TYR A 4 18.36 -2.06 -13.87
N ALA A 5 19.59 -2.61 -13.92
CA ALA A 5 20.57 -2.51 -12.84
C ALA A 5 20.93 -1.08 -12.45
N VAL A 6 20.99 -0.18 -13.42
CA VAL A 6 21.27 1.25 -13.20
C VAL A 6 19.98 2.08 -13.32
N GLY A 7 19.07 1.65 -14.21
CA GLY A 7 17.84 2.37 -14.52
C GLY A 7 16.89 2.50 -13.34
N VAL A 8 16.72 1.46 -12.52
CA VAL A 8 15.79 1.46 -11.38
C VAL A 8 16.20 2.50 -10.34
N ASN A 9 17.48 2.56 -9.95
CA ASN A 9 17.95 3.56 -9.00
C ASN A 9 17.81 4.99 -9.57
N ASN A 10 18.21 5.19 -10.82
CA ASN A 10 18.09 6.51 -11.45
C ASN A 10 16.62 6.94 -11.59
N LEU A 11 15.72 6.00 -11.89
CA LEU A 11 14.28 6.26 -11.94
C LEU A 11 13.73 6.63 -10.56
N LEU A 12 14.18 5.96 -9.50
CA LEU A 12 13.81 6.33 -8.14
C LEU A 12 14.23 7.75 -7.81
N GLU A 13 15.51 8.09 -8.02
CA GLU A 13 16.01 9.44 -7.73
C GLU A 13 15.26 10.50 -8.55
N TYR A 14 15.03 10.24 -9.84
CA TYR A 14 14.29 11.14 -10.71
C TYR A 14 12.83 11.30 -10.25
N THR A 15 12.17 10.21 -9.91
CA THR A 15 10.79 10.25 -9.38
C THR A 15 10.74 11.07 -8.09
N MET A 16 11.66 10.83 -7.14
CA MET A 16 11.71 11.57 -5.87
C MET A 16 11.93 13.08 -6.06
N LEU A 17 12.68 13.51 -7.09
CA LEU A 17 12.87 14.92 -7.42
C LEU A 17 11.60 15.60 -7.95
N LEU A 18 10.70 14.83 -8.57
CA LEU A 18 9.44 15.34 -9.15
C LEU A 18 8.28 15.32 -8.15
N LEU A 19 8.40 14.56 -7.05
CA LEU A 19 7.32 14.43 -6.07
C LEU A 19 7.12 15.72 -5.26
N PRO A 20 5.87 16.03 -4.90
CA PRO A 20 5.57 17.18 -4.05
C PRO A 20 6.28 17.04 -2.70
N SER A 21 6.71 18.17 -2.18
CA SER A 21 7.31 18.28 -0.86
C SER A 21 6.56 19.29 -0.02
N GLU A 22 6.48 19.04 1.27
CA GLU A 22 5.89 19.95 2.25
C GLU A 22 6.94 20.47 3.22
N GLU A 23 6.77 21.70 3.66
CA GLU A 23 7.57 22.30 4.72
C GLU A 23 6.91 22.05 6.08
N TYR A 24 7.69 21.66 7.06
CA TYR A 24 7.22 21.48 8.43
C TYR A 24 8.23 22.04 9.44
N MET A 25 7.77 22.33 10.63
CA MET A 25 8.63 22.80 11.72
C MET A 25 9.07 21.62 12.59
N ASP A 26 10.39 21.49 12.77
CA ASP A 26 11.01 20.58 13.74
C ASP A 26 11.68 21.43 14.82
N GLY A 27 10.96 21.67 15.90
CA GLY A 27 11.31 22.65 16.88
C GLY A 27 11.31 24.07 16.28
N SER A 28 12.46 24.75 16.30
CA SER A 28 12.63 26.08 15.68
C SER A 28 13.15 26.03 14.24
N THR A 29 13.39 24.84 13.69
CA THR A 29 14.00 24.67 12.36
C THR A 29 12.94 24.28 11.35
N ARG A 30 12.89 25.01 10.22
CA ARG A 30 12.07 24.64 9.06
C ARG A 30 12.78 23.53 8.30
N LYS A 31 12.07 22.44 8.06
CA LYS A 31 12.53 21.30 7.27
C LYS A 31 11.55 21.03 6.13
N THR A 32 12.05 20.36 5.09
CA THR A 32 11.26 19.92 3.93
C THR A 32 11.27 18.40 3.90
N ARG A 33 10.14 17.78 3.68
CA ARG A 33 10.03 16.36 3.41
C ARG A 33 9.21 16.11 2.16
N VAL A 34 9.55 15.08 1.42
CA VAL A 34 8.69 14.58 0.33
C VAL A 34 7.46 13.91 0.97
N VAL A 35 6.29 14.19 0.43
CA VAL A 35 5.00 13.67 0.95
C VAL A 35 4.98 12.14 0.92
N PHE A 36 5.48 11.55 -0.16
CA PHE A 36 5.46 10.09 -0.37
C PHE A 36 6.73 9.45 0.18
N PRO A 37 6.62 8.39 1.03
CA PRO A 37 7.76 7.70 1.60
C PRO A 37 8.65 7.08 0.52
N ARG A 38 9.94 7.40 0.54
CA ARG A 38 10.94 6.90 -0.42
C ARG A 38 10.94 5.38 -0.55
N GLU A 39 10.82 4.68 0.58
CA GLU A 39 10.84 3.22 0.60
C GLU A 39 9.61 2.62 -0.09
N ALA A 40 8.43 3.24 0.07
CA ALA A 40 7.23 2.84 -0.66
C ALA A 40 7.40 3.05 -2.18
N ILE A 41 7.95 4.20 -2.60
CA ILE A 41 8.19 4.49 -4.03
C ILE A 41 9.21 3.51 -4.61
N ARG A 42 10.30 3.21 -3.89
CA ARG A 42 11.31 2.23 -4.31
C ARG A 42 10.69 0.86 -4.54
N GLU A 43 9.86 0.40 -3.60
CA GLU A 43 9.19 -0.89 -3.69
C GLU A 43 8.23 -0.93 -4.89
N LEU A 44 7.45 0.12 -5.11
CA LEU A 44 6.50 0.18 -6.22
C LEU A 44 7.19 0.23 -7.58
N ILE A 45 8.32 0.94 -7.73
CA ILE A 45 9.13 0.91 -8.95
C ILE A 45 9.67 -0.50 -9.21
N SER A 46 10.17 -1.17 -8.16
CA SER A 46 10.68 -2.53 -8.27
C SER A 46 9.59 -3.52 -8.68
N ASN A 47 8.42 -3.42 -8.04
CA ASN A 47 7.26 -4.26 -8.36
C ASN A 47 6.76 -4.03 -9.79
N MET A 48 6.67 -2.77 -10.23
CA MET A 48 6.29 -2.42 -11.59
C MET A 48 7.19 -3.10 -12.64
N VAL A 49 8.52 -3.12 -12.41
CA VAL A 49 9.49 -3.77 -13.29
C VAL A 49 9.39 -5.30 -13.23
N MET A 50 9.30 -5.86 -12.00
CA MET A 50 9.27 -7.32 -11.80
C MET A 50 7.97 -7.97 -12.31
N HIS A 51 6.86 -7.24 -12.31
CA HIS A 51 5.54 -7.76 -12.67
C HIS A 51 5.08 -7.35 -14.07
N GLN A 52 5.87 -6.56 -14.80
CA GLN A 52 5.59 -6.18 -16.19
C GLN A 52 5.45 -7.44 -17.07
N ASP A 53 4.41 -7.48 -17.89
CA ASP A 53 4.30 -8.45 -18.97
C ASP A 53 5.24 -8.06 -20.11
N LEU A 54 6.40 -8.72 -20.16
CA LEU A 54 7.44 -8.45 -21.17
C LEU A 54 7.05 -8.91 -22.57
N SER A 55 5.97 -9.69 -22.70
CA SER A 55 5.44 -10.11 -24.01
C SER A 55 4.41 -9.11 -24.57
N SER A 56 3.90 -8.21 -23.74
CA SER A 56 2.93 -7.20 -24.13
C SER A 56 3.62 -6.09 -24.92
N ASN A 57 3.36 -6.06 -26.23
CA ASN A 57 3.84 -5.01 -27.12
C ASN A 57 2.87 -3.82 -27.05
N GLY A 58 3.35 -2.64 -26.65
CA GLY A 58 2.61 -1.38 -26.77
C GLY A 58 2.12 -0.76 -25.46
N TYR A 59 2.29 -1.41 -24.32
CA TYR A 59 1.97 -0.81 -23.03
C TYR A 59 3.20 -0.79 -22.09
N PRO A 60 4.02 0.28 -22.17
CA PRO A 60 5.17 0.43 -21.29
C PRO A 60 4.71 0.65 -19.84
N PRO A 61 5.51 0.26 -18.84
CA PRO A 61 5.25 0.64 -17.44
C PRO A 61 5.28 2.16 -17.32
N ARG A 62 4.39 2.73 -16.48
CA ARG A 62 4.25 4.17 -16.29
C ARG A 62 4.23 4.54 -14.83
N ILE A 63 4.78 5.71 -14.55
CA ILE A 63 4.63 6.42 -13.28
C ILE A 63 3.96 7.75 -13.62
N GLU A 64 2.81 8.00 -13.03
CA GLU A 64 2.02 9.21 -13.25
C GLU A 64 1.89 9.95 -11.93
N ILE A 65 2.37 11.20 -11.89
CA ILE A 65 2.38 12.05 -10.70
C ILE A 65 1.28 13.08 -10.85
N TYR A 66 0.37 13.12 -9.88
CA TYR A 66 -0.73 14.07 -9.75
C TYR A 66 -0.56 14.92 -8.49
N ASP A 67 -1.36 15.94 -8.34
CA ASP A 67 -1.30 16.83 -7.17
C ASP A 67 -1.60 16.14 -5.86
N ASP A 68 -2.41 15.06 -5.88
CA ASP A 68 -2.92 14.35 -4.70
C ASP A 68 -2.52 12.88 -4.63
N ARG A 69 -1.78 12.35 -5.62
CA ARG A 69 -1.43 10.94 -5.69
C ARG A 69 -0.31 10.65 -6.69
N ILE A 70 0.26 9.48 -6.55
CA ILE A 70 1.16 8.88 -7.55
C ILE A 70 0.61 7.50 -7.96
N GLU A 71 0.63 7.21 -9.25
CA GLU A 71 0.14 5.95 -9.83
C GLU A 71 1.27 5.20 -10.53
N PHE A 72 1.36 3.91 -10.25
CA PHE A 72 2.30 2.97 -10.88
C PHE A 72 1.48 1.98 -11.68
N THR A 73 1.76 1.88 -12.97
CA THR A 73 0.97 1.06 -13.89
C THR A 73 1.88 0.18 -14.73
N ASN A 74 1.52 -1.09 -14.85
CA ASN A 74 2.22 -2.04 -15.73
C ASN A 74 1.24 -2.98 -16.44
N ALA A 75 1.60 -3.43 -17.63
CA ALA A 75 0.90 -4.51 -18.31
C ALA A 75 1.07 -5.83 -17.56
N GLY A 76 0.02 -6.61 -17.53
CA GLY A 76 -0.04 -7.94 -16.98
C GLY A 76 -1.11 -8.10 -15.90
N SER A 77 -1.85 -9.20 -15.97
CA SER A 77 -2.77 -9.59 -14.91
C SER A 77 -1.98 -10.05 -13.68
N PRO A 78 -2.40 -9.74 -12.46
CA PRO A 78 -1.76 -10.27 -11.27
C PRO A 78 -1.69 -11.80 -11.29
N VAL A 79 -0.57 -12.35 -10.84
CA VAL A 79 -0.37 -13.82 -10.74
C VAL A 79 -1.16 -14.38 -9.54
N ILE A 80 -1.45 -13.53 -8.56
CA ILE A 80 -2.22 -13.83 -7.35
C ILE A 80 -3.43 -12.92 -7.29
N GLY A 81 -4.47 -13.29 -6.54
CA GLY A 81 -5.61 -12.41 -6.29
C GLY A 81 -5.18 -11.08 -5.65
N ILE A 82 -5.81 -9.98 -6.04
CA ILE A 82 -5.53 -8.65 -5.49
C ILE A 82 -5.72 -8.62 -3.97
N ASP A 83 -6.69 -9.39 -3.48
CA ASP A 83 -6.99 -9.58 -2.06
C ASP A 83 -5.87 -10.28 -1.28
N ARG A 84 -4.92 -10.91 -1.97
CA ARG A 84 -3.79 -11.65 -1.37
C ARG A 84 -2.43 -10.96 -1.54
N PHE A 85 -2.38 -9.72 -2.00
CA PHE A 85 -1.11 -9.02 -2.29
C PHE A 85 -0.25 -8.75 -1.04
N LEU A 86 -0.85 -8.71 0.15
CA LEU A 86 -0.11 -8.53 1.40
C LEU A 86 0.48 -9.83 1.97
N ASP A 87 -0.08 -10.99 1.62
CA ASP A 87 0.34 -12.26 2.22
C ASP A 87 1.00 -13.23 1.21
N SER A 88 0.97 -12.89 -0.06
CA SER A 88 1.48 -13.77 -1.10
C SER A 88 2.38 -13.00 -2.08
N ASN A 89 3.49 -13.61 -2.47
CA ASN A 89 4.48 -13.00 -3.35
C ASN A 89 4.89 -13.96 -4.46
N MET A 90 4.22 -13.87 -5.57
CA MET A 90 4.61 -14.56 -6.81
C MET A 90 4.98 -13.53 -7.87
N SER A 91 6.23 -13.54 -8.29
CA SER A 91 6.67 -12.68 -9.39
C SER A 91 6.30 -13.28 -10.75
N ARG A 92 5.78 -12.46 -11.67
CA ARG A 92 5.59 -12.81 -13.08
C ARG A 92 6.91 -13.17 -13.75
N ASN A 93 7.98 -12.44 -13.41
CA ASN A 93 9.32 -12.60 -13.98
C ASN A 93 10.31 -13.10 -12.92
N PRO A 94 10.26 -14.39 -12.50
CA PRO A 94 11.03 -14.87 -11.35
C PRO A 94 12.56 -14.81 -11.56
N LYS A 95 13.05 -14.88 -12.78
CA LYS A 95 14.48 -14.72 -13.09
C LYS A 95 14.91 -13.26 -12.91
N LEU A 96 14.09 -12.31 -13.37
CA LEU A 96 14.34 -10.87 -13.19
C LEU A 96 14.25 -10.51 -11.72
N ALA A 97 13.23 -10.97 -11.01
CA ALA A 97 13.08 -10.74 -9.57
C ALA A 97 14.32 -11.21 -8.80
N ARG A 98 14.81 -12.44 -9.08
CA ARG A 98 16.04 -12.97 -8.45
C ARG A 98 17.26 -12.09 -8.73
N LEU A 99 17.40 -11.59 -9.97
CA LEU A 99 18.49 -10.69 -10.33
C LEU A 99 18.38 -9.36 -9.56
N MET A 100 17.19 -8.78 -9.47
CA MET A 100 16.95 -7.52 -8.74
C MET A 100 17.23 -7.68 -7.24
N HIS A 101 16.81 -8.79 -6.64
CA HIS A 101 17.17 -9.11 -5.24
C HIS A 101 18.68 -9.23 -5.05
N PHE A 102 19.37 -9.97 -5.93
CA PHE A 102 20.83 -10.10 -5.87
C PHE A 102 21.53 -8.73 -5.94
N MET A 103 21.03 -7.83 -6.77
CA MET A 103 21.55 -6.46 -6.90
C MET A 103 21.05 -5.50 -5.80
N LYS A 104 20.27 -5.96 -4.84
CA LYS A 104 19.63 -5.15 -3.78
C LYS A 104 18.74 -4.00 -4.31
N LEU A 105 18.18 -4.18 -5.49
CA LEU A 105 17.23 -3.25 -6.10
C LEU A 105 15.79 -3.52 -5.66
N ALA A 106 15.52 -4.73 -5.21
CA ALA A 106 14.26 -5.15 -4.61
C ALA A 106 14.56 -5.86 -3.28
N GLU A 107 13.60 -5.83 -2.38
CA GLU A 107 13.70 -6.50 -1.08
C GLU A 107 13.64 -8.03 -1.22
N GLU A 108 14.13 -8.75 -0.21
CA GLU A 108 14.00 -10.20 -0.12
C GLU A 108 12.53 -10.62 0.05
N ARG A 109 12.25 -11.91 -0.21
CA ARG A 109 10.91 -12.48 -0.24
C ARG A 109 10.05 -12.07 0.96
N GLY A 110 8.85 -11.61 0.69
CA GLY A 110 7.78 -11.43 1.67
C GLY A 110 7.51 -10.00 2.10
N MET A 111 8.21 -9.00 1.55
CA MET A 111 8.05 -7.61 1.94
C MET A 111 7.74 -6.70 0.73
N GLY A 112 6.67 -7.00 0.01
CA GLY A 112 6.23 -6.21 -1.14
C GLY A 112 5.24 -5.11 -0.72
N ILE A 113 3.96 -5.35 -1.00
CA ILE A 113 2.90 -4.38 -0.70
C ILE A 113 2.68 -4.16 0.80
N ASP A 114 2.99 -5.12 1.65
CA ASP A 114 2.99 -4.97 3.11
C ASP A 114 3.95 -3.87 3.57
N ARG A 115 5.12 -3.74 2.92
CA ARG A 115 6.04 -2.62 3.17
C ARG A 115 5.45 -1.29 2.72
N VAL A 116 4.83 -1.24 1.54
CA VAL A 116 4.14 -0.02 1.07
C VAL A 116 3.05 0.39 2.06
N GLU A 117 2.23 -0.56 2.52
CA GLU A 117 1.21 -0.30 3.55
C GLU A 117 1.83 0.19 4.86
N SER A 118 2.89 -0.48 5.35
CA SER A 118 3.61 -0.06 6.55
C SER A 118 4.14 1.37 6.46
N GLU A 119 4.71 1.75 5.32
CA GLU A 119 5.21 3.11 5.11
C GLU A 119 4.07 4.13 4.99
N CYS A 120 2.93 3.75 4.38
CA CYS A 120 1.73 4.59 4.39
C CYS A 120 1.21 4.78 5.82
N GLU A 121 1.16 3.71 6.64
CA GLU A 121 0.75 3.81 8.04
C GLU A 121 1.64 4.75 8.86
N ARG A 122 2.96 4.57 8.77
CA ARG A 122 3.93 5.39 9.52
C ARG A 122 3.85 6.88 9.20
N ASN A 123 3.45 7.21 7.99
CA ASN A 123 3.33 8.58 7.50
C ASN A 123 1.89 9.09 7.49
N TYR A 124 0.95 8.39 8.11
CA TYR A 124 -0.47 8.75 8.18
C TYR A 124 -1.13 8.95 6.81
N LEU A 125 -0.62 8.28 5.78
CA LEU A 125 -1.19 8.30 4.44
C LEU A 125 -2.34 7.29 4.31
N PRO A 126 -3.29 7.49 3.38
CA PRO A 126 -4.25 6.45 3.03
C PRO A 126 -3.54 5.16 2.58
N SER A 127 -4.20 4.01 2.77
CA SER A 127 -3.70 2.75 2.21
C SER A 127 -3.62 2.81 0.68
N PRO A 128 -2.64 2.15 0.06
CA PRO A 128 -2.56 2.07 -1.39
C PRO A 128 -3.82 1.39 -1.96
N VAL A 129 -4.22 1.82 -3.15
CA VAL A 129 -5.32 1.22 -3.89
C VAL A 129 -4.75 0.43 -5.05
N ILE A 130 -5.09 -0.86 -5.11
CA ILE A 130 -4.65 -1.77 -6.15
C ILE A 130 -5.84 -2.09 -7.05
N LYS A 131 -5.67 -1.91 -8.36
CA LYS A 131 -6.68 -2.21 -9.38
C LYS A 131 -6.09 -3.06 -10.49
N HIS A 132 -6.95 -3.88 -11.06
CA HIS A 132 -6.65 -4.62 -12.27
C HIS A 132 -7.82 -4.55 -13.22
N ASN A 133 -7.61 -3.99 -14.41
CA ASN A 133 -8.60 -3.90 -15.47
C ASN A 133 -7.91 -4.12 -16.82
N ASP A 134 -8.55 -4.89 -17.70
CA ASP A 134 -8.13 -5.09 -19.09
C ASP A 134 -6.65 -5.48 -19.27
N GLY A 135 -6.15 -6.35 -18.40
CA GLY A 135 -4.76 -6.81 -18.46
C GLY A 135 -3.74 -5.78 -17.97
N ILE A 136 -4.18 -4.72 -17.31
CA ILE A 136 -3.34 -3.66 -16.73
C ILE A 136 -3.51 -3.67 -15.22
N THR A 137 -2.40 -3.69 -14.50
CA THR A 137 -2.37 -3.54 -13.04
C THR A 137 -1.91 -2.13 -12.68
N SER A 138 -2.62 -1.47 -11.79
CA SER A 138 -2.24 -0.17 -11.23
C SER A 138 -2.22 -0.20 -9.72
N ILE A 139 -1.25 0.51 -9.14
CA ILE A 139 -1.15 0.75 -7.70
C ILE A 139 -1.06 2.26 -7.49
N THR A 140 -1.97 2.79 -6.71
CA THR A 140 -2.07 4.23 -6.40
C THR A 140 -1.75 4.47 -4.95
N VAL A 141 -0.82 5.38 -4.66
CA VAL A 141 -0.57 5.92 -3.32
C VAL A 141 -1.05 7.37 -3.29
N PHE A 142 -1.83 7.69 -2.27
CA PHE A 142 -2.43 9.02 -2.09
C PHE A 142 -1.66 9.86 -1.11
N ASP A 143 -1.73 11.17 -1.30
CA ASP A 143 -1.34 12.16 -0.30
C ASP A 143 -2.29 12.14 0.92
N HIS A 144 -1.96 12.89 1.95
CA HIS A 144 -2.73 13.02 3.17
C HIS A 144 -4.20 13.37 2.89
N LYS A 145 -5.09 12.64 3.55
CA LYS A 145 -6.53 12.92 3.53
C LYS A 145 -7.03 13.23 4.93
N THR A 146 -7.81 14.30 5.05
CA THR A 146 -8.62 14.51 6.26
C THR A 146 -9.74 13.46 6.31
N LEU A 147 -10.27 13.14 7.51
CA LEU A 147 -11.34 12.13 7.65
C LEU A 147 -12.58 12.43 6.78
N ARG A 148 -12.83 13.71 6.46
CA ARG A 148 -13.96 14.13 5.62
C ARG A 148 -13.77 13.81 4.15
N GLN A 149 -12.54 13.66 3.70
CA GLN A 149 -12.18 13.34 2.31
C GLN A 149 -12.23 11.84 2.01
N PHE A 150 -12.33 11.00 3.06
CA PHE A 150 -12.50 9.55 2.86
C PHE A 150 -13.93 9.23 2.43
N ASN A 151 -14.12 8.81 1.19
CA ASN A 151 -15.38 8.21 0.75
C ASN A 151 -15.54 6.76 1.28
N SER A 152 -16.66 6.10 1.01
CA SER A 152 -16.91 4.73 1.51
C SER A 152 -15.87 3.74 1.02
N ASN A 153 -15.50 3.77 -0.25
CA ASN A 153 -14.50 2.86 -0.82
C ASN A 153 -13.13 3.08 -0.19
N ASP A 154 -12.72 4.34 0.04
CA ASP A 154 -11.46 4.65 0.70
C ASP A 154 -11.41 4.08 2.13
N ARG A 155 -12.51 4.23 2.90
CA ARG A 155 -12.59 3.70 4.27
C ARG A 155 -12.56 2.18 4.30
N VAL A 156 -13.32 1.55 3.43
CA VAL A 156 -13.36 0.09 3.30
C VAL A 156 -12.00 -0.45 2.90
N ASN A 157 -11.33 0.16 1.91
CA ASN A 157 -9.97 -0.22 1.49
C ASN A 157 -8.97 -0.05 2.63
N LEU A 158 -8.98 1.07 3.34
CA LEU A 158 -8.07 1.33 4.45
C LEU A 158 -8.25 0.31 5.58
N VAL A 159 -9.49 0.02 5.98
CA VAL A 159 -9.77 -1.00 7.02
C VAL A 159 -9.31 -2.38 6.56
N TYR A 160 -9.55 -2.73 5.30
CA TYR A 160 -9.13 -4.00 4.73
C TYR A 160 -7.61 -4.15 4.70
N MET A 161 -6.89 -3.17 4.16
CA MET A 161 -5.44 -3.19 4.07
C MET A 161 -4.78 -3.26 5.45
N HIS A 162 -5.27 -2.45 6.40
CA HIS A 162 -4.81 -2.52 7.80
C HIS A 162 -5.10 -3.89 8.43
N CYS A 163 -6.28 -4.46 8.18
CA CYS A 163 -6.64 -5.79 8.67
C CYS A 163 -5.71 -6.88 8.13
N CYS A 164 -5.41 -6.84 6.83
CA CYS A 164 -4.46 -7.75 6.19
C CYS A 164 -3.04 -7.56 6.74
N PHE A 165 -2.59 -6.30 6.89
CA PHE A 165 -1.28 -5.98 7.44
C PHE A 165 -1.12 -6.47 8.88
N GLN A 166 -2.13 -6.28 9.74
CA GLN A 166 -2.13 -6.83 11.09
C GLN A 166 -2.06 -8.37 11.06
N TYR A 167 -2.84 -9.01 10.19
CA TYR A 167 -2.89 -10.47 10.08
C TYR A 167 -1.54 -11.08 9.67
N VAL A 168 -0.86 -10.51 8.67
CA VAL A 168 0.46 -11.02 8.26
C VAL A 168 1.54 -10.77 9.33
N ASN A 169 1.32 -9.81 10.22
CA ASN A 169 2.13 -9.58 11.42
C ASN A 169 1.65 -10.38 12.64
N HIS A 170 0.87 -11.44 12.42
CA HIS A 170 0.38 -12.37 13.45
C HIS A 170 -0.47 -11.71 14.55
N SER A 171 -1.18 -10.65 14.22
CA SER A 171 -2.09 -9.95 15.13
C SER A 171 -3.45 -9.71 14.47
N PRO A 172 -4.58 -9.92 15.15
CA PRO A 172 -5.87 -9.52 14.60
C PRO A 172 -6.05 -8.01 14.72
N MET A 173 -6.71 -7.40 13.72
CA MET A 173 -7.08 -6.00 13.77
C MET A 173 -8.10 -5.73 14.89
N THR A 174 -7.94 -4.60 15.57
CA THR A 174 -8.89 -4.10 16.57
C THR A 174 -9.33 -2.66 16.26
N ASN A 175 -10.34 -2.17 16.97
CA ASN A 175 -10.69 -0.74 16.90
C ASN A 175 -9.50 0.15 17.32
N GLU A 176 -8.74 -0.27 18.31
CA GLU A 176 -7.57 0.46 18.80
C GLU A 176 -6.45 0.48 17.74
N SER A 177 -6.11 -0.67 17.15
CA SER A 177 -5.08 -0.72 16.11
C SER A 177 -5.45 0.12 14.88
N LEU A 178 -6.74 0.13 14.49
CA LEU A 178 -7.20 1.00 13.40
C LEU A 178 -7.06 2.48 13.74
N ARG A 179 -7.31 2.86 14.99
CA ARG A 179 -7.13 4.26 15.43
C ARG A 179 -5.67 4.68 15.47
N SER A 180 -4.77 3.79 15.84
CA SER A 180 -3.33 4.08 15.89
C SER A 180 -2.72 4.36 14.50
N ARG A 181 -3.43 4.03 13.43
CA ARG A 181 -3.08 4.38 12.06
C ARG A 181 -3.19 5.89 11.76
N PHE A 182 -3.79 6.63 12.65
CA PHE A 182 -3.95 8.09 12.57
C PHE A 182 -3.23 8.76 13.74
N ALA A 183 -2.90 10.04 13.58
CA ALA A 183 -2.38 10.80 14.72
C ALA A 183 -3.36 10.76 15.91
N GLU A 184 -2.82 10.86 17.11
CA GLU A 184 -3.61 10.76 18.35
C GLU A 184 -4.81 11.68 18.35
N GLY A 185 -5.97 11.15 18.69
CA GLY A 185 -7.23 11.90 18.77
C GLY A 185 -7.93 12.19 17.43
N VAL A 186 -7.31 11.92 16.29
CA VAL A 186 -7.92 12.19 14.96
C VAL A 186 -9.09 11.25 14.70
N LEU A 187 -8.92 9.94 14.86
CA LEU A 187 -9.98 8.94 14.65
C LEU A 187 -10.59 8.52 15.98
N SER A 188 -11.86 8.90 16.23
CA SER A 188 -12.57 8.47 17.44
C SER A 188 -12.97 6.98 17.38
N SER A 189 -13.12 6.35 18.56
CA SER A 189 -13.55 4.94 18.65
C SER A 189 -14.90 4.69 17.96
N THR A 190 -15.83 5.62 18.03
CA THR A 190 -17.14 5.51 17.37
C THR A 190 -17.01 5.53 15.85
N VAL A 191 -16.17 6.42 15.32
CA VAL A 191 -15.93 6.50 13.86
C VAL A 191 -15.19 5.27 13.37
N ALA A 192 -14.17 4.80 14.09
CA ALA A 192 -13.46 3.56 13.77
C ALA A 192 -14.42 2.34 13.74
N SER A 193 -15.30 2.22 14.73
CA SER A 193 -16.32 1.15 14.75
C SER A 193 -17.25 1.21 13.54
N ARG A 194 -17.65 2.41 13.10
CA ARG A 194 -18.48 2.57 11.90
C ARG A 194 -17.74 2.10 10.65
N TRP A 195 -16.45 2.47 10.48
CA TRP A 195 -15.66 2.04 9.33
C TRP A 195 -15.42 0.51 9.31
N ILE A 196 -15.21 -0.09 10.49
CA ILE A 196 -15.11 -1.55 10.62
C ILE A 196 -16.43 -2.22 10.21
N ASN A 197 -17.57 -1.67 10.63
CA ASN A 197 -18.88 -2.21 10.24
C ASN A 197 -19.12 -2.08 8.74
N GLU A 198 -18.74 -0.98 8.11
CA GLU A 198 -18.78 -0.84 6.64
C GLU A 198 -17.97 -1.98 5.98
N ALA A 199 -16.76 -2.28 6.43
CA ALA A 199 -15.94 -3.36 5.87
C ALA A 199 -16.52 -4.77 6.13
N LEU A 200 -17.19 -4.98 7.27
CA LEU A 200 -17.94 -6.21 7.56
C LEU A 200 -19.14 -6.39 6.61
N GLU A 201 -19.88 -5.30 6.35
CA GLU A 201 -21.01 -5.30 5.42
C GLU A 201 -20.57 -5.59 3.97
N PHE A 202 -19.42 -5.09 3.57
CA PHE A 202 -18.78 -5.44 2.29
C PHE A 202 -18.28 -6.91 2.25
N GLY A 203 -18.22 -7.59 3.39
CA GLY A 203 -17.84 -9.00 3.49
C GLY A 203 -16.37 -9.29 3.20
N ILE A 204 -15.48 -8.30 3.32
CA ILE A 204 -14.03 -8.43 3.05
C ILE A 204 -13.22 -8.73 4.31
N ILE A 205 -13.78 -8.50 5.50
CA ILE A 205 -13.25 -8.90 6.80
C ILE A 205 -14.28 -9.73 7.56
N ARG A 206 -13.84 -10.45 8.59
CA ARG A 206 -14.72 -11.21 9.49
C ARG A 206 -14.24 -11.11 10.93
N PRO A 207 -15.10 -11.36 11.93
CA PRO A 207 -14.66 -11.50 13.31
C PRO A 207 -13.59 -12.63 13.43
N PHE A 208 -12.57 -12.39 14.23
CA PHE A 208 -11.56 -13.40 14.57
C PHE A 208 -12.20 -14.57 15.36
N ASP A 209 -12.99 -14.24 16.37
CA ASP A 209 -13.81 -15.20 17.10
C ASP A 209 -15.31 -14.93 16.84
N PRO A 210 -15.99 -15.76 16.00
CA PRO A 210 -17.41 -15.60 15.70
C PRO A 210 -18.32 -15.79 16.91
N ASN A 211 -17.86 -16.48 17.96
CA ASN A 211 -18.65 -16.77 19.15
C ASN A 211 -18.51 -15.71 20.25
N SER A 212 -17.55 -14.80 20.10
CA SER A 212 -17.34 -13.73 21.07
C SER A 212 -18.50 -12.73 21.06
N LYS A 213 -19.17 -12.60 22.22
CA LYS A 213 -20.21 -11.58 22.44
C LYS A 213 -19.66 -10.24 22.93
N SER A 214 -18.37 -10.17 23.17
CA SER A 214 -17.72 -8.96 23.72
C SER A 214 -17.43 -7.95 22.62
N LYS A 215 -18.17 -6.84 22.58
CA LYS A 215 -17.87 -5.71 21.71
C LYS A 215 -16.57 -4.98 22.10
N ARG A 216 -16.16 -5.05 23.37
CA ARG A 216 -14.97 -4.34 23.89
C ARG A 216 -13.66 -4.97 23.39
N HIS A 217 -13.66 -6.27 23.14
CA HIS A 217 -12.48 -7.04 22.71
C HIS A 217 -12.68 -7.62 21.31
N ALA A 218 -13.57 -7.02 20.53
CA ALA A 218 -13.81 -7.46 19.17
C ALA A 218 -12.54 -7.27 18.33
N SER A 219 -12.16 -8.32 17.63
CA SER A 219 -11.01 -8.34 16.73
C SER A 219 -11.41 -8.98 15.40
N TYR A 220 -10.67 -8.64 14.36
CA TYR A 220 -11.06 -8.94 12.99
C TYR A 220 -9.87 -9.45 12.18
N VAL A 221 -10.17 -10.28 11.20
CA VAL A 221 -9.20 -10.82 10.24
C VAL A 221 -9.77 -10.70 8.83
N PRO A 222 -8.92 -10.78 7.79
CA PRO A 222 -9.40 -10.81 6.41
C PRO A 222 -10.37 -11.97 6.19
N LYS A 223 -11.29 -11.83 5.25
CA LYS A 223 -12.29 -12.86 4.95
C LYS A 223 -11.67 -14.20 4.52
N TRP A 224 -10.54 -14.14 3.85
CA TRP A 224 -9.79 -15.29 3.33
C TRP A 224 -8.88 -15.99 4.37
N ALA A 225 -8.68 -15.41 5.54
CA ALA A 225 -7.82 -15.92 6.62
C ALA A 225 -8.42 -17.16 7.31
#